data_d920ec62c24481e54402985c99e569bc
#
_entry.id   d920ec62c24481e54402985c99e569bc
#
_cell.length_a   1.000
_cell.length_b   1.000
_cell.length_c   1.000
_cell.angle_alpha   90.00
_cell.angle_beta   90.00
_cell.angle_gamma   90.00
#
_symmetry.space_group_name_H-M   'P 1'
#
loop_
_entity.id
_entity.type
_entity.pdbx_description
1 polymer ?
#
loop_
_entity_poly.entity_id
_entity_poly.type
_entity_poly.pdbx_seq_one_letter_code
_entity_poly.pdbx_strand_id
1 'polypeptide(L)'
;IPAVPDGMQAELKGYLDGFSHLSVRETQGREIVREATGRDVPVVLDPTLLLAADQWASMSNHPADYPTGGYILCYCISRPGALTPYIAQLHQETGLPVVQLCGIRQKVHPKARQILDAGPAEFLDLFRNASYVVTNSFHGTVFSVQFHRPFFTTVSPAELSAPERSRTVSILSRLGLADRVIGKGDTAELLSSVNWDAAEAALATARQDSLRYLQAALENQPCTENVGGAQQSFAPKLAERSRCTGCTACAAGCPHNAIAMVRDKTGFDFPNVDLEQCVHCGRCTRICPILQEQKPAAHLPAAFAAWNRDDAIRKDSTSGGAFTAIAEYVLEGGGVVYGAAMDAHQHLRHIPCFRKEDLWQLRGAKYV
;
A
#
# COMPACT_ATOMS: atom_id res chain seq x y z
N ILE A 1 -2.98 -7.92 -15.86
CA ILE A 1 -2.82 -6.98 -16.99
C ILE A 1 -2.89 -7.81 -18.25
N PRO A 2 -3.82 -7.59 -19.17
CA PRO A 2 -4.02 -8.52 -20.28
C PRO A 2 -2.90 -8.49 -21.33
N ALA A 3 -2.24 -7.38 -21.52
CA ALA A 3 -1.06 -7.21 -22.38
C ALA A 3 -0.38 -5.87 -22.10
N VAL A 4 0.85 -5.70 -22.53
CA VAL A 4 1.52 -4.40 -22.53
C VAL A 4 0.91 -3.59 -23.69
N PRO A 5 0.45 -2.35 -23.47
CA PRO A 5 -0.08 -1.53 -24.54
C PRO A 5 0.91 -1.33 -25.68
N ASP A 6 0.41 -1.27 -26.91
CA ASP A 6 1.23 -1.01 -28.08
C ASP A 6 2.05 0.28 -27.89
N GLY A 7 3.34 0.21 -28.20
CA GLY A 7 4.27 1.33 -28.05
C GLY A 7 4.96 1.45 -26.68
N MET A 8 4.51 0.77 -25.64
CA MET A 8 5.16 0.79 -24.33
C MET A 8 6.21 -0.31 -24.11
N GLN A 9 6.37 -1.21 -25.07
CA GLN A 9 7.30 -2.34 -24.93
C GLN A 9 8.76 -1.90 -24.77
N ALA A 10 9.20 -0.90 -25.54
CA ALA A 10 10.57 -0.38 -25.46
C ALA A 10 10.84 0.31 -24.11
N GLU A 11 9.86 1.05 -23.60
CA GLU A 11 9.95 1.71 -22.31
C GLU A 11 9.98 0.68 -21.16
N LEU A 12 9.08 -0.32 -21.22
CA LEU A 12 9.05 -1.42 -20.26
C LEU A 12 10.38 -2.18 -20.26
N LYS A 13 10.92 -2.48 -21.46
CA LYS A 13 12.24 -3.10 -21.60
C LYS A 13 13.32 -2.28 -20.89
N GLY A 14 13.36 -0.96 -21.12
CA GLY A 14 14.32 -0.07 -20.47
C GLY A 14 14.25 -0.11 -18.95
N TYR A 15 13.04 -0.18 -18.37
CA TYR A 15 12.88 -0.35 -16.93
C TYR A 15 13.35 -1.72 -16.43
N LEU A 16 13.01 -2.79 -17.14
CA LEU A 16 13.34 -4.16 -16.75
C LEU A 16 14.83 -4.49 -16.90
N ASP A 17 15.51 -3.90 -17.89
CA ASP A 17 16.95 -4.07 -18.10
C ASP A 17 17.79 -3.50 -16.93
N GLY A 18 17.23 -2.56 -16.16
CA GLY A 18 17.87 -2.02 -14.96
C GLY A 18 17.89 -2.97 -13.75
N PHE A 19 17.20 -4.12 -13.81
CA PHE A 19 17.18 -5.09 -12.71
C PHE A 19 18.16 -6.23 -13.00
N SER A 20 19.12 -6.45 -12.10
CA SER A 20 20.03 -7.58 -12.15
C SER A 20 19.32 -8.91 -11.91
N HIS A 21 18.37 -8.92 -10.95
CA HIS A 21 17.55 -10.07 -10.61
C HIS A 21 16.08 -9.74 -10.83
N LEU A 22 15.41 -10.49 -11.69
CA LEU A 22 13.98 -10.37 -11.96
C LEU A 22 13.28 -11.67 -11.60
N SER A 23 12.18 -11.55 -10.90
CA SER A 23 11.20 -12.61 -10.71
C SER A 23 9.80 -12.03 -10.80
N VAL A 24 8.83 -12.89 -11.06
CA VAL A 24 7.43 -12.52 -11.14
C VAL A 24 6.62 -13.50 -10.28
N ARG A 25 5.42 -13.10 -9.88
CA ARG A 25 4.58 -13.95 -9.04
C ARG A 25 3.52 -14.76 -9.80
N GLU A 26 3.49 -14.62 -11.12
CA GLU A 26 2.50 -15.25 -11.99
C GLU A 26 3.07 -15.55 -13.38
N THR A 27 2.57 -16.61 -14.02
CA THR A 27 3.06 -17.07 -15.33
C THR A 27 2.90 -16.02 -16.41
N GLN A 28 1.79 -15.27 -16.41
CA GLN A 28 1.57 -14.20 -17.38
C GLN A 28 2.64 -13.10 -17.26
N GLY A 29 3.07 -12.77 -16.04
CA GLY A 29 4.16 -11.82 -15.81
C GLY A 29 5.48 -12.31 -16.45
N ARG A 30 5.77 -13.63 -16.37
CA ARG A 30 6.93 -14.24 -17.01
C ARG A 30 6.88 -14.10 -18.54
N GLU A 31 5.71 -14.33 -19.14
CA GLU A 31 5.52 -14.16 -20.58
C GLU A 31 5.72 -12.70 -21.00
N ILE A 32 5.14 -11.76 -20.28
CA ILE A 32 5.31 -10.32 -20.54
C ILE A 32 6.80 -9.92 -20.46
N VAL A 33 7.51 -10.36 -19.44
CA VAL A 33 8.95 -10.08 -19.31
C VAL A 33 9.74 -10.70 -20.47
N ARG A 34 9.44 -11.95 -20.83
CA ARG A 34 10.09 -12.64 -21.94
C ARG A 34 9.84 -11.95 -23.27
N GLU A 35 8.61 -11.52 -23.55
CA GLU A 35 8.27 -10.79 -24.77
C GLU A 35 8.96 -9.42 -24.84
N ALA A 36 9.01 -8.71 -23.72
CA ALA A 36 9.58 -7.36 -23.68
C ALA A 36 11.13 -7.36 -23.73
N THR A 37 11.77 -8.33 -23.07
CA THR A 37 13.23 -8.29 -22.84
C THR A 37 14.01 -9.45 -23.42
N GLY A 38 13.35 -10.54 -23.82
CA GLY A 38 13.97 -11.82 -24.15
C GLY A 38 14.45 -12.62 -22.92
N ARG A 39 14.31 -12.10 -21.70
CA ARG A 39 14.75 -12.78 -20.45
C ARG A 39 13.70 -13.77 -19.99
N ASP A 40 14.14 -14.98 -19.66
CA ASP A 40 13.30 -15.94 -18.96
C ASP A 40 13.50 -15.77 -17.44
N VAL A 41 12.43 -15.49 -16.72
CA VAL A 41 12.47 -15.17 -15.29
C VAL A 41 11.67 -16.17 -14.47
N PRO A 42 12.11 -16.52 -13.25
CA PRO A 42 11.38 -17.46 -12.41
C PRO A 42 10.08 -16.89 -11.91
N VAL A 43 9.08 -17.79 -11.75
CA VAL A 43 7.83 -17.48 -11.06
C VAL A 43 8.00 -17.88 -9.59
N VAL A 44 8.06 -16.86 -8.72
CA VAL A 44 8.14 -17.03 -7.27
C VAL A 44 6.76 -16.82 -6.63
N LEU A 45 6.59 -17.24 -5.39
CA LEU A 45 5.35 -16.98 -4.66
C LEU A 45 5.14 -15.49 -4.40
N ASP A 46 3.87 -15.10 -4.32
CA ASP A 46 3.52 -13.79 -3.75
C ASP A 46 4.13 -13.67 -2.34
N PRO A 47 4.67 -12.52 -1.93
CA PRO A 47 5.29 -12.33 -0.64
C PRO A 47 4.43 -12.76 0.55
N THR A 48 3.10 -12.69 0.41
CA THR A 48 2.16 -13.13 1.46
C THR A 48 2.18 -14.64 1.70
N LEU A 49 2.73 -15.44 0.79
CA LEU A 49 2.90 -16.90 0.93
C LEU A 49 4.31 -17.30 1.41
N LEU A 50 5.24 -16.35 1.55
CA LEU A 50 6.60 -16.64 2.01
C LEU A 50 6.69 -16.85 3.53
N LEU A 51 5.84 -16.18 4.30
CA LEU A 51 5.71 -16.40 5.73
C LEU A 51 4.78 -17.58 6.03
N ALA A 52 5.03 -18.27 7.11
CA ALA A 52 4.17 -19.34 7.62
C ALA A 52 2.94 -18.77 8.35
N ALA A 53 1.91 -19.61 8.51
CA ALA A 53 0.63 -19.21 9.09
C ALA A 53 0.76 -18.69 10.54
N ASP A 54 1.65 -19.27 11.34
CA ASP A 54 1.93 -18.88 12.73
C ASP A 54 2.57 -17.48 12.81
N GLN A 55 3.45 -17.16 11.87
CA GLN A 55 4.05 -15.83 11.77
C GLN A 55 2.99 -14.77 11.43
N TRP A 56 2.09 -15.05 10.49
CA TRP A 56 0.95 -14.18 10.23
C TRP A 56 -0.01 -14.09 11.42
N ALA A 57 -0.28 -15.21 12.08
CA ALA A 57 -1.14 -15.26 13.26
C ALA A 57 -0.61 -14.43 14.42
N SER A 58 0.71 -14.36 14.60
CA SER A 58 1.34 -13.53 15.65
C SER A 58 1.14 -12.03 15.44
N MET A 59 0.83 -11.60 14.22
CA MET A 59 0.56 -10.20 13.86
C MET A 59 -0.92 -9.84 13.88
N SER A 60 -1.80 -10.82 14.16
CA SER A 60 -3.24 -10.58 14.21
C SER A 60 -3.66 -9.91 15.51
N ASN A 61 -4.72 -9.10 15.43
CA ASN A 61 -5.34 -8.43 16.57
C ASN A 61 -6.86 -8.66 16.53
N HIS A 62 -7.45 -9.06 17.66
CA HIS A 62 -8.88 -9.30 17.79
C HIS A 62 -9.55 -8.19 18.61
N PRO A 63 -10.20 -7.20 17.98
CA PRO A 63 -10.96 -6.19 18.69
C PRO A 63 -12.15 -6.79 19.46
N ALA A 64 -12.46 -6.22 20.63
CA ALA A 64 -13.52 -6.73 21.52
C ALA A 64 -14.91 -6.79 20.90
N ASP A 65 -15.17 -5.98 19.88
CA ASP A 65 -16.43 -5.92 19.15
C ASP A 65 -16.46 -6.81 17.90
N TYR A 66 -15.39 -7.58 17.62
CA TYR A 66 -15.36 -8.49 16.47
C TYR A 66 -16.09 -9.82 16.77
N PRO A 67 -16.51 -10.55 15.73
CA PRO A 67 -17.23 -11.81 15.93
C PRO A 67 -16.34 -12.86 16.60
N THR A 68 -16.81 -13.43 17.72
CA THR A 68 -16.08 -14.43 18.50
C THR A 68 -16.47 -15.87 18.23
N GLY A 69 -17.50 -16.12 17.45
CA GLY A 69 -17.94 -17.45 17.01
C GLY A 69 -17.61 -17.73 15.57
N GLY A 70 -17.94 -18.93 15.09
CA GLY A 70 -17.82 -19.27 13.67
C GLY A 70 -18.68 -18.37 12.78
N TYR A 71 -18.14 -17.97 11.62
CA TYR A 71 -18.83 -17.15 10.64
C TYR A 71 -18.38 -17.44 9.21
N ILE A 72 -19.18 -16.99 8.25
CA ILE A 72 -18.83 -16.94 6.85
C ILE A 72 -18.23 -15.56 6.58
N LEU A 73 -16.94 -15.50 6.29
CA LEU A 73 -16.26 -14.26 5.93
C LEU A 73 -16.41 -14.00 4.43
N CYS A 74 -16.95 -12.84 4.09
CA CYS A 74 -17.04 -12.36 2.72
C CYS A 74 -16.06 -11.20 2.52
N TYR A 75 -15.05 -11.39 1.67
CA TYR A 75 -14.10 -10.35 1.31
C TYR A 75 -14.13 -10.10 -0.20
N CYS A 76 -14.74 -8.98 -0.59
CA CYS A 76 -14.96 -8.63 -1.99
C CYS A 76 -14.33 -7.28 -2.31
N ILE A 77 -13.43 -7.25 -3.29
CA ILE A 77 -12.77 -6.02 -3.79
C ILE A 77 -13.53 -5.36 -4.95
N SER A 78 -14.48 -6.07 -5.55
CA SER A 78 -15.36 -5.60 -6.61
C SER A 78 -16.80 -6.05 -6.33
N ARG A 79 -17.75 -5.69 -7.22
CA ARG A 79 -19.16 -6.05 -7.04
C ARG A 79 -19.34 -7.54 -6.76
N PRO A 80 -20.00 -7.91 -5.66
CA PRO A 80 -20.08 -9.32 -5.20
C PRO A 80 -21.07 -10.19 -5.97
N GLY A 81 -21.73 -9.68 -7.02
CA GLY A 81 -22.90 -10.29 -7.65
C GLY A 81 -22.80 -11.79 -7.96
N ALA A 82 -21.64 -12.27 -8.39
CA ALA A 82 -21.41 -13.69 -8.64
C ALA A 82 -21.29 -14.54 -7.35
N LEU A 83 -20.94 -13.93 -6.21
CA LEU A 83 -20.73 -14.61 -4.93
C LEU A 83 -22.01 -14.70 -4.09
N THR A 84 -22.97 -13.80 -4.30
CA THR A 84 -24.20 -13.71 -3.49
C THR A 84 -24.97 -15.03 -3.38
N PRO A 85 -25.19 -15.81 -4.43
CA PRO A 85 -25.89 -17.10 -4.32
C PRO A 85 -25.17 -18.10 -3.40
N TYR A 86 -23.84 -18.18 -3.51
CA TYR A 86 -23.02 -19.10 -2.71
C TYR A 86 -22.97 -18.70 -1.23
N ILE A 87 -22.94 -17.39 -0.95
CA ILE A 87 -23.03 -16.87 0.43
C ILE A 87 -24.38 -17.21 1.05
N ALA A 88 -25.47 -17.05 0.28
CA ALA A 88 -26.82 -17.38 0.75
C ALA A 88 -26.97 -18.89 1.00
N GLN A 89 -26.44 -19.72 0.11
CA GLN A 89 -26.45 -21.18 0.25
C GLN A 89 -25.66 -21.63 1.49
N LEU A 90 -24.41 -21.14 1.68
CA LEU A 90 -23.61 -21.45 2.86
C LEU A 90 -24.31 -21.03 4.15
N HIS A 91 -24.91 -19.83 4.18
CA HIS A 91 -25.67 -19.37 5.34
C HIS A 91 -26.87 -20.30 5.64
N GLN A 92 -27.58 -20.75 4.60
CA GLN A 92 -28.72 -21.66 4.76
C GLN A 92 -28.28 -23.04 5.26
N GLU A 93 -27.19 -23.59 4.73
CA GLU A 93 -26.72 -24.94 5.06
C GLU A 93 -26.04 -25.01 6.43
N THR A 94 -25.32 -23.96 6.83
CA THR A 94 -24.52 -23.94 8.06
C THR A 94 -25.18 -23.22 9.23
N GLY A 95 -26.14 -22.33 8.98
CA GLY A 95 -26.71 -21.43 10.00
C GLY A 95 -25.72 -20.34 10.47
N LEU A 96 -24.49 -20.30 9.97
CA LEU A 96 -23.46 -19.36 10.43
C LEU A 96 -23.77 -17.92 10.04
N PRO A 97 -23.48 -16.92 10.91
CA PRO A 97 -23.62 -15.52 10.56
C PRO A 97 -22.69 -15.12 9.43
N VAL A 98 -23.09 -14.14 8.63
CA VAL A 98 -22.31 -13.59 7.53
C VAL A 98 -21.61 -12.32 8.00
N VAL A 99 -20.29 -12.28 7.87
CA VAL A 99 -19.43 -11.13 8.13
C VAL A 99 -18.86 -10.66 6.81
N GLN A 100 -19.08 -9.39 6.48
CA GLN A 100 -18.56 -8.78 5.25
C GLN A 100 -17.44 -7.80 5.59
N LEU A 101 -16.25 -8.13 5.13
CA LEU A 101 -15.08 -7.26 5.20
C LEU A 101 -14.86 -6.60 3.83
N CYS A 102 -15.04 -5.31 3.72
CA CYS A 102 -14.62 -4.52 2.55
C CYS A 102 -15.03 -3.05 2.66
N GLY A 103 -14.44 -2.19 1.83
CA GLY A 103 -14.84 -0.80 1.64
C GLY A 103 -16.11 -0.60 0.79
N ILE A 104 -16.80 -1.67 0.37
CA ILE A 104 -18.01 -1.58 -0.45
C ILE A 104 -19.23 -1.58 0.48
N ARG A 105 -20.01 -0.51 0.46
CA ARG A 105 -21.22 -0.38 1.28
C ARG A 105 -22.36 -1.32 0.88
N GLN A 106 -22.34 -1.87 -0.35
CA GLN A 106 -23.36 -2.82 -0.79
C GLN A 106 -23.22 -4.13 -0.02
N LYS A 107 -24.26 -4.52 0.72
CA LYS A 107 -24.30 -5.78 1.45
C LYS A 107 -24.32 -6.98 0.50
N VAL A 108 -23.47 -7.94 0.77
CA VAL A 108 -23.42 -9.25 0.06
C VAL A 108 -24.59 -10.17 0.47
N HIS A 109 -25.14 -9.95 1.66
CA HIS A 109 -26.28 -10.65 2.21
C HIS A 109 -27.08 -9.70 3.10
N PRO A 110 -28.45 -9.75 3.13
CA PRO A 110 -29.27 -8.83 3.93
C PRO A 110 -28.89 -8.77 5.42
N LYS A 111 -28.52 -9.92 5.99
CA LYS A 111 -28.13 -10.05 7.40
C LYS A 111 -26.61 -9.88 7.64
N ALA A 112 -25.83 -9.52 6.61
CA ALA A 112 -24.38 -9.38 6.76
C ALA A 112 -24.03 -8.26 7.75
N ARG A 113 -23.17 -8.58 8.72
CA ARG A 113 -22.46 -7.60 9.54
C ARG A 113 -21.30 -7.05 8.71
N GLN A 114 -21.26 -5.75 8.50
CA GLN A 114 -20.17 -5.09 7.76
C GLN A 114 -19.10 -4.60 8.73
N ILE A 115 -17.84 -4.89 8.39
CA ILE A 115 -16.65 -4.35 9.05
C ILE A 115 -15.92 -3.51 8.00
N LEU A 116 -15.84 -2.20 8.25
CA LEU A 116 -15.35 -1.21 7.27
C LEU A 116 -14.02 -0.57 7.67
N ASP A 117 -13.58 -0.78 8.89
CA ASP A 117 -12.45 -0.13 9.56
C ASP A 117 -11.32 -1.09 9.95
N ALA A 118 -11.35 -2.32 9.44
CA ALA A 118 -10.31 -3.30 9.72
C ALA A 118 -8.96 -2.86 9.11
N GLY A 119 -7.96 -2.75 9.94
CA GLY A 119 -6.57 -2.64 9.55
C GLY A 119 -5.95 -4.00 9.18
N PRO A 120 -4.65 -4.05 8.87
CA PRO A 120 -3.99 -5.31 8.50
C PRO A 120 -4.04 -6.39 9.59
N ALA A 121 -3.91 -6.02 10.85
CA ALA A 121 -3.93 -6.97 11.98
C ALA A 121 -5.35 -7.57 12.19
N GLU A 122 -6.37 -6.75 12.07
CA GLU A 122 -7.78 -7.16 12.14
C GLU A 122 -8.20 -7.98 10.91
N PHE A 123 -7.65 -7.64 9.74
CA PHE A 123 -7.83 -8.44 8.53
C PHE A 123 -7.32 -9.87 8.74
N LEU A 124 -6.12 -10.03 9.29
CA LEU A 124 -5.55 -11.36 9.58
C LEU A 124 -6.42 -12.13 10.58
N ASP A 125 -6.90 -11.46 11.62
CA ASP A 125 -7.76 -12.07 12.63
C ASP A 125 -9.07 -12.59 12.04
N LEU A 126 -9.73 -11.79 11.19
CA LEU A 126 -10.97 -12.17 10.54
C LEU A 126 -10.80 -13.40 9.63
N PHE A 127 -9.70 -13.49 8.89
CA PHE A 127 -9.42 -14.67 8.08
C PHE A 127 -9.09 -15.88 8.94
N ARG A 128 -8.30 -15.71 10.00
CA ARG A 128 -7.89 -16.77 10.91
C ARG A 128 -9.06 -17.41 11.64
N ASN A 129 -10.08 -16.65 12.01
CA ASN A 129 -11.21 -17.12 12.80
C ASN A 129 -12.47 -17.46 11.99
N ALA A 130 -12.43 -17.25 10.66
CA ALA A 130 -13.55 -17.64 9.79
C ALA A 130 -13.76 -19.14 9.74
N SER A 131 -15.02 -19.61 9.70
CA SER A 131 -15.35 -21.00 9.40
C SER A 131 -15.33 -21.29 7.91
N TYR A 132 -15.75 -20.32 7.10
CA TYR A 132 -15.73 -20.34 5.64
C TYR A 132 -15.35 -18.96 5.12
N VAL A 133 -14.68 -18.92 3.98
CA VAL A 133 -14.36 -17.67 3.27
C VAL A 133 -14.95 -17.71 1.86
N VAL A 134 -15.62 -16.63 1.47
CA VAL A 134 -16.09 -16.42 0.10
C VAL A 134 -15.52 -15.10 -0.41
N THR A 135 -14.75 -15.14 -1.49
CA THR A 135 -13.97 -13.97 -1.92
C THR A 135 -13.85 -13.88 -3.45
N ASN A 136 -13.59 -12.68 -3.96
CA ASN A 136 -13.10 -12.42 -5.31
C ASN A 136 -11.74 -11.73 -5.30
N SER A 137 -11.06 -11.78 -4.16
CA SER A 137 -9.74 -11.18 -3.97
C SER A 137 -8.66 -12.24 -4.01
N PHE A 138 -7.58 -11.97 -4.74
CA PHE A 138 -6.38 -12.80 -4.70
C PHE A 138 -5.85 -12.96 -3.26
N HIS A 139 -5.70 -11.87 -2.52
CA HIS A 139 -5.22 -11.94 -1.13
C HIS A 139 -6.23 -12.61 -0.19
N GLY A 140 -7.54 -12.45 -0.46
CA GLY A 140 -8.56 -13.22 0.25
C GLY A 140 -8.38 -14.74 0.06
N THR A 141 -8.10 -15.16 -1.16
CA THR A 141 -7.79 -16.56 -1.49
C THR A 141 -6.50 -17.02 -0.78
N VAL A 142 -5.43 -16.22 -0.88
CA VAL A 142 -4.13 -16.55 -0.29
C VAL A 142 -4.21 -16.72 1.23
N PHE A 143 -4.87 -15.80 1.95
CA PHE A 143 -5.00 -15.91 3.41
C PHE A 143 -5.96 -17.02 3.84
N SER A 144 -6.93 -17.40 3.00
CA SER A 144 -7.72 -18.60 3.24
C SER A 144 -6.86 -19.87 3.20
N VAL A 145 -5.95 -19.95 2.23
CA VAL A 145 -4.97 -21.05 2.14
C VAL A 145 -4.02 -21.02 3.35
N GLN A 146 -3.44 -19.86 3.68
CA GLN A 146 -2.51 -19.71 4.80
C GLN A 146 -3.10 -20.18 6.13
N PHE A 147 -4.36 -19.85 6.40
CA PHE A 147 -5.02 -20.21 7.66
C PHE A 147 -5.84 -21.51 7.58
N HIS A 148 -5.73 -22.27 6.50
CA HIS A 148 -6.47 -23.51 6.25
C HIS A 148 -7.99 -23.33 6.44
N ARG A 149 -8.54 -22.23 5.92
CA ARG A 149 -9.97 -21.96 5.98
C ARG A 149 -10.66 -22.49 4.72
N PRO A 150 -11.69 -23.33 4.85
CA PRO A 150 -12.49 -23.70 3.69
C PRO A 150 -12.97 -22.45 2.95
N PHE A 151 -12.75 -22.38 1.66
CA PHE A 151 -13.03 -21.18 0.90
C PHE A 151 -13.53 -21.47 -0.51
N PHE A 152 -14.16 -20.46 -1.09
CA PHE A 152 -14.46 -20.37 -2.50
C PHE A 152 -14.06 -19.01 -3.03
N THR A 153 -13.54 -19.02 -4.25
CA THR A 153 -13.16 -17.78 -4.92
C THR A 153 -13.77 -17.71 -6.31
N THR A 154 -14.14 -16.51 -6.74
CA THR A 154 -14.52 -16.27 -8.13
C THR A 154 -13.45 -15.42 -8.81
N VAL A 155 -13.29 -15.63 -10.09
CA VAL A 155 -12.48 -14.83 -10.99
C VAL A 155 -13.36 -14.26 -12.10
N SER A 156 -12.85 -13.32 -12.87
CA SER A 156 -13.61 -12.74 -13.97
C SER A 156 -13.89 -13.78 -15.08
N PRO A 157 -14.95 -13.61 -15.91
CA PRO A 157 -15.20 -14.50 -17.03
C PRO A 157 -14.03 -14.61 -18.00
N ALA A 158 -13.25 -13.53 -18.16
CA ALA A 158 -12.06 -13.55 -19.00
C ALA A 158 -10.96 -14.45 -18.40
N GLU A 159 -10.81 -14.47 -17.08
CA GLU A 159 -9.86 -15.35 -16.38
C GLU A 159 -10.33 -16.81 -16.38
N LEU A 160 -11.64 -17.08 -16.35
CA LEU A 160 -12.18 -18.43 -16.52
C LEU A 160 -11.91 -18.98 -17.91
N SER A 161 -11.97 -18.12 -18.94
CA SER A 161 -11.71 -18.50 -20.34
C SER A 161 -10.22 -18.66 -20.65
N ALA A 162 -9.34 -18.05 -19.87
CA ALA A 162 -7.89 -18.10 -20.01
C ALA A 162 -7.24 -18.28 -18.63
N PRO A 163 -7.40 -19.46 -18.00
CA PRO A 163 -6.98 -19.72 -16.62
C PRO A 163 -5.47 -19.54 -16.41
N GLU A 164 -4.66 -19.74 -17.45
CA GLU A 164 -3.22 -19.47 -17.44
C GLU A 164 -2.88 -17.98 -17.22
N ARG A 165 -3.83 -17.08 -17.47
CA ARG A 165 -3.69 -15.63 -17.27
C ARG A 165 -4.21 -15.16 -15.91
N SER A 166 -4.81 -16.05 -15.13
CA SER A 166 -5.29 -15.71 -13.78
C SER A 166 -4.27 -16.10 -12.72
N ARG A 167 -3.80 -15.13 -11.98
CA ARG A 167 -2.92 -15.39 -10.82
C ARG A 167 -3.60 -16.24 -9.75
N THR A 168 -4.92 -16.08 -9.57
CA THR A 168 -5.72 -16.85 -8.60
C THR A 168 -5.83 -18.30 -9.04
N VAL A 169 -6.18 -18.54 -10.30
CA VAL A 169 -6.28 -19.91 -10.84
C VAL A 169 -4.90 -20.57 -10.87
N SER A 170 -3.87 -19.83 -11.27
CA SER A 170 -2.50 -20.36 -11.35
C SER A 170 -2.00 -20.84 -9.99
N ILE A 171 -2.12 -20.05 -8.93
CA ILE A 171 -1.68 -20.47 -7.60
C ILE A 171 -2.53 -21.63 -7.05
N LEU A 172 -3.85 -21.62 -7.22
CA LEU A 172 -4.71 -22.70 -6.75
C LEU A 172 -4.45 -24.01 -7.50
N SER A 173 -4.21 -23.97 -8.81
CA SER A 173 -3.82 -25.14 -9.59
C SER A 173 -2.50 -25.72 -9.10
N ARG A 174 -1.51 -24.87 -8.80
CA ARG A 174 -0.21 -25.28 -8.24
C ARG A 174 -0.34 -25.98 -6.88
N LEU A 175 -1.34 -25.56 -6.08
CA LEU A 175 -1.59 -26.11 -4.76
C LEU A 175 -2.60 -27.27 -4.75
N GLY A 176 -3.11 -27.70 -5.90
CA GLY A 176 -4.13 -28.73 -6.00
C GLY A 176 -5.52 -28.32 -5.51
N LEU A 177 -5.81 -27.01 -5.51
CA LEU A 177 -7.04 -26.41 -4.99
C LEU A 177 -7.86 -25.71 -6.10
N ALA A 178 -7.71 -26.12 -7.36
CA ALA A 178 -8.41 -25.51 -8.49
C ALA A 178 -9.94 -25.66 -8.40
N ASP A 179 -10.44 -26.68 -7.70
CA ASP A 179 -11.86 -26.92 -7.40
C ASP A 179 -12.49 -25.85 -6.49
N ARG A 180 -11.69 -25.00 -5.87
CA ARG A 180 -12.14 -23.85 -5.06
C ARG A 180 -12.50 -22.62 -5.89
N VAL A 181 -12.20 -22.63 -7.19
CA VAL A 181 -12.63 -21.57 -8.13
C VAL A 181 -14.03 -21.91 -8.62
N ILE A 182 -15.00 -21.05 -8.29
CA ILE A 182 -16.38 -21.19 -8.71
C ILE A 182 -16.74 -20.22 -9.84
N GLY A 183 -17.43 -20.73 -10.86
CA GLY A 183 -17.96 -19.96 -11.98
C GLY A 183 -19.43 -19.59 -11.78
N LYS A 184 -19.98 -18.80 -12.71
CA LYS A 184 -21.39 -18.45 -12.68
C LYS A 184 -22.24 -19.68 -13.04
N GLY A 185 -23.02 -20.16 -12.08
CA GLY A 185 -23.95 -21.27 -12.29
C GLY A 185 -23.43 -22.66 -11.90
N ASP A 186 -22.24 -22.75 -11.34
CA ASP A 186 -21.71 -23.99 -10.80
C ASP A 186 -22.52 -24.42 -9.57
N THR A 187 -22.84 -25.69 -9.49
CA THR A 187 -23.33 -26.33 -8.25
C THR A 187 -22.11 -26.77 -7.45
N ALA A 188 -21.55 -25.85 -6.65
CA ALA A 188 -20.41 -26.18 -5.82
C ALA A 188 -20.85 -27.01 -4.62
N GLU A 189 -20.13 -28.07 -4.31
CA GLU A 189 -20.22 -28.76 -3.02
C GLU A 189 -19.55 -27.94 -1.96
N LEU A 190 -20.26 -26.92 -1.46
CA LEU A 190 -19.70 -25.88 -0.57
C LEU A 190 -19.18 -26.43 0.75
N LEU A 191 -19.65 -27.59 1.18
CA LEU A 191 -19.19 -28.25 2.41
C LEU A 191 -18.14 -29.34 2.16
N SER A 192 -17.66 -29.51 0.93
CA SER A 192 -16.61 -30.49 0.63
C SER A 192 -15.33 -30.20 1.39
N SER A 193 -14.71 -31.26 1.92
CA SER A 193 -13.45 -31.16 2.63
C SER A 193 -12.31 -30.72 1.71
N VAL A 194 -11.38 -29.95 2.27
CA VAL A 194 -10.16 -29.52 1.56
C VAL A 194 -8.99 -30.41 2.01
N ASN A 195 -8.24 -30.93 1.06
CA ASN A 195 -7.02 -31.68 1.39
C ASN A 195 -5.87 -30.72 1.72
N TRP A 196 -5.86 -30.24 2.96
CA TRP A 196 -4.87 -29.30 3.42
C TRP A 196 -3.45 -29.87 3.46
N ASP A 197 -3.28 -31.15 3.75
CA ASP A 197 -1.95 -31.77 3.82
C ASP A 197 -1.26 -31.74 2.46
N ALA A 198 -1.97 -32.04 1.39
CA ALA A 198 -1.43 -31.96 0.03
C ALA A 198 -1.14 -30.53 -0.39
N ALA A 199 -2.04 -29.59 -0.06
CA ALA A 199 -1.87 -28.17 -0.37
C ALA A 199 -0.67 -27.58 0.38
N GLU A 200 -0.49 -27.88 1.68
CA GLU A 200 0.64 -27.41 2.48
C GLU A 200 1.97 -27.98 1.99
N ALA A 201 2.01 -29.29 1.62
CA ALA A 201 3.22 -29.88 1.06
C ALA A 201 3.63 -29.17 -0.27
N ALA A 202 2.66 -28.89 -1.14
CA ALA A 202 2.91 -28.15 -2.38
C ALA A 202 3.35 -26.69 -2.08
N LEU A 203 2.73 -26.03 -1.11
CA LEU A 203 3.08 -24.67 -0.68
C LEU A 203 4.47 -24.62 -0.08
N ALA A 204 4.83 -25.58 0.79
CA ALA A 204 6.16 -25.66 1.43
C ALA A 204 7.26 -25.79 0.38
N THR A 205 7.07 -26.66 -0.63
CA THR A 205 8.00 -26.78 -1.76
C THR A 205 8.14 -25.48 -2.51
N ALA A 206 7.02 -24.86 -2.88
CA ALA A 206 7.03 -23.59 -3.61
C ALA A 206 7.65 -22.43 -2.81
N ARG A 207 7.48 -22.43 -1.48
CA ARG A 207 8.08 -21.48 -0.56
C ARG A 207 9.59 -21.63 -0.52
N GLN A 208 10.10 -22.86 -0.39
CA GLN A 208 11.54 -23.15 -0.43
C GLN A 208 12.18 -22.69 -1.73
N ASP A 209 11.57 -22.99 -2.88
CA ASP A 209 12.07 -22.57 -4.19
C ASP A 209 12.14 -21.04 -4.30
N SER A 210 11.11 -20.37 -3.84
CA SER A 210 11.01 -18.90 -3.86
C SER A 210 12.05 -18.27 -2.93
N LEU A 211 12.21 -18.80 -1.71
CA LEU A 211 13.20 -18.30 -0.75
C LEU A 211 14.63 -18.57 -1.22
N ARG A 212 14.89 -19.74 -1.84
CA ARG A 212 16.21 -20.05 -2.45
C ARG A 212 16.55 -19.04 -3.54
N TYR A 213 15.60 -18.72 -4.41
CA TYR A 213 15.81 -17.69 -5.44
C TYR A 213 16.11 -16.32 -4.80
N LEU A 214 15.31 -15.89 -3.84
CA LEU A 214 15.49 -14.60 -3.18
C LEU A 214 16.83 -14.52 -2.44
N GLN A 215 17.22 -15.58 -1.75
CA GLN A 215 18.51 -15.67 -1.09
C GLN A 215 19.66 -15.59 -2.10
N ALA A 216 19.61 -16.35 -3.18
CA ALA A 216 20.62 -16.29 -4.24
C ALA A 216 20.70 -14.88 -4.88
N ALA A 217 19.55 -14.22 -5.05
CA ALA A 217 19.51 -12.86 -5.57
C ALA A 217 20.10 -11.82 -4.61
N LEU A 218 19.99 -12.04 -3.29
CA LEU A 218 20.60 -11.19 -2.28
C LEU A 218 22.09 -11.44 -2.10
N GLU A 219 22.54 -12.71 -2.20
CA GLU A 219 23.94 -13.11 -2.06
C GLU A 219 24.77 -12.78 -3.30
N ASN A 220 24.20 -12.91 -4.48
CA ASN A 220 24.78 -12.46 -5.74
C ASN A 220 24.59 -10.96 -5.90
N GLN A 221 25.08 -10.17 -4.99
CA GLN A 221 25.15 -8.74 -5.21
C GLN A 221 26.03 -8.50 -6.45
N PRO A 222 25.49 -8.04 -7.56
CA PRO A 222 26.31 -7.50 -8.64
C PRO A 222 26.73 -6.11 -8.20
N CYS A 223 27.57 -6.06 -7.22
CA CYS A 223 28.33 -4.87 -6.98
C CYS A 223 29.50 -4.97 -7.93
N THR A 224 29.53 -4.09 -8.90
CA THR A 224 30.73 -3.72 -9.63
C THR A 224 31.32 -4.77 -10.59
N GLU A 225 30.60 -5.10 -11.66
CA GLU A 225 31.28 -5.31 -12.93
C GLU A 225 30.70 -4.37 -13.99
N ASN A 226 31.56 -3.46 -14.42
CA ASN A 226 31.33 -2.50 -15.49
C ASN A 226 30.85 -3.19 -16.76
N VAL A 227 29.57 -3.11 -17.05
CA VAL A 227 29.12 -3.10 -18.43
C VAL A 227 29.19 -1.64 -18.87
N GLY A 228 30.13 -1.34 -19.72
CA GLY A 228 30.39 -0.01 -20.22
C GLY A 228 29.16 0.63 -20.85
N GLY A 229 28.63 1.59 -20.15
CA GLY A 229 27.55 2.46 -20.53
C GLY A 229 27.33 3.40 -19.37
N ALA A 230 27.54 4.68 -19.57
CA ALA A 230 27.51 5.80 -18.67
C ALA A 230 26.96 5.50 -17.27
N GLN A 231 27.79 5.71 -16.26
CA GLN A 231 27.44 5.72 -14.84
C GLN A 231 26.19 6.60 -14.61
N GLN A 232 25.01 6.02 -14.72
CA GLN A 232 23.83 6.60 -14.10
C GLN A 232 23.94 6.26 -12.62
N SER A 233 24.37 7.26 -11.84
CA SER A 233 24.32 7.19 -10.38
C SER A 233 22.90 6.85 -9.95
N PHE A 234 22.71 5.73 -9.26
CA PHE A 234 21.42 5.31 -8.71
C PHE A 234 20.98 6.18 -7.52
N ALA A 235 21.41 7.42 -7.46
CA ALA A 235 20.92 8.39 -6.50
C ALA A 235 19.39 8.53 -6.68
N PRO A 236 18.62 8.58 -5.60
CA PRO A 236 17.19 8.78 -5.71
C PRO A 236 16.90 10.08 -6.46
N LYS A 237 15.94 10.07 -7.36
CA LYS A 237 15.54 11.27 -8.11
C LYS A 237 14.95 12.27 -7.12
N LEU A 238 15.71 13.29 -6.79
CA LEU A 238 15.28 14.46 -6.03
C LEU A 238 15.00 15.63 -6.98
N ALA A 239 14.32 16.66 -6.48
CA ALA A 239 14.11 17.89 -7.25
C ALA A 239 15.44 18.50 -7.66
N GLU A 240 15.51 19.01 -8.88
CA GLU A 240 16.66 19.80 -9.33
C GLU A 240 16.94 20.97 -8.38
N ARG A 241 18.22 21.28 -8.19
CA ARG A 241 18.64 22.31 -7.25
C ARG A 241 17.96 23.66 -7.49
N SER A 242 17.73 24.02 -8.74
CA SER A 242 17.01 25.24 -9.16
C SER A 242 15.53 25.27 -8.76
N ARG A 243 14.94 24.11 -8.48
CA ARG A 243 13.52 23.95 -8.10
C ARG A 243 13.35 23.49 -6.66
N CYS A 244 14.40 23.02 -6.02
CA CYS A 244 14.36 22.56 -4.62
C CYS A 244 14.09 23.72 -3.68
N THR A 245 13.07 23.60 -2.84
CA THR A 245 12.69 24.65 -1.87
C THR A 245 13.33 24.46 -0.50
N GLY A 246 14.23 23.49 -0.32
CA GLY A 246 14.84 23.21 0.97
C GLY A 246 13.87 22.75 2.07
N CYS A 247 12.68 22.27 1.71
CA CYS A 247 11.58 21.97 2.66
C CYS A 247 11.83 20.79 3.60
N THR A 248 12.97 20.13 3.52
CA THR A 248 13.41 19.00 4.35
C THR A 248 12.56 17.72 4.28
N ALA A 249 11.45 17.70 3.55
CA ALA A 249 10.53 16.55 3.50
C ALA A 249 11.25 15.24 3.14
N CYS A 250 12.18 15.28 2.17
CA CYS A 250 12.96 14.11 1.74
C CYS A 250 13.85 13.55 2.88
N ALA A 251 14.50 14.44 3.66
CA ALA A 251 15.34 14.05 4.80
C ALA A 251 14.49 13.51 5.96
N ALA A 252 13.44 14.24 6.37
CA ALA A 252 12.55 13.84 7.44
C ALA A 252 11.79 12.56 7.15
N GLY A 253 11.50 12.30 5.87
CA GLY A 253 10.79 11.09 5.45
C GLY A 253 11.69 9.89 5.17
N CYS A 254 13.00 10.00 5.28
CA CYS A 254 13.93 8.90 5.04
C CYS A 254 14.01 7.96 6.26
N PRO A 255 13.51 6.71 6.19
CA PRO A 255 13.53 5.79 7.33
C PRO A 255 14.94 5.28 7.66
N HIS A 256 15.90 5.50 6.77
CA HIS A 256 17.29 5.07 6.94
C HIS A 256 18.24 6.24 7.27
N ASN A 257 17.71 7.44 7.49
CA ASN A 257 18.51 8.66 7.74
C ASN A 257 19.61 8.91 6.70
N ALA A 258 19.44 8.40 5.49
CA ALA A 258 20.41 8.49 4.40
C ALA A 258 20.40 9.86 3.68
N ILE A 259 19.66 10.86 4.20
CA ILE A 259 19.60 12.19 3.58
C ILE A 259 19.84 13.25 4.65
N ALA A 260 20.92 13.98 4.49
CA ALA A 260 21.25 15.15 5.30
C ALA A 260 20.98 16.44 4.51
N MET A 261 20.50 17.48 5.20
CA MET A 261 20.39 18.80 4.59
C MET A 261 21.73 19.53 4.75
N VAL A 262 22.31 19.97 3.66
CA VAL A 262 23.61 20.64 3.63
C VAL A 262 23.44 22.06 3.10
N ARG A 263 23.92 23.03 3.89
CA ARG A 263 23.90 24.45 3.53
C ARG A 263 24.93 24.72 2.44
N ASP A 264 24.50 25.39 1.39
CA ASP A 264 25.40 25.81 0.34
C ASP A 264 26.01 27.23 0.64
N LYS A 265 26.90 27.66 -0.24
CA LYS A 265 27.55 28.98 -0.12
C LYS A 265 26.61 30.18 -0.24
N THR A 266 25.37 29.96 -0.70
CA THR A 266 24.34 31.02 -0.81
C THR A 266 23.39 31.00 0.39
N GLY A 267 23.61 30.12 1.37
CA GLY A 267 22.84 30.04 2.61
C GLY A 267 21.57 29.14 2.52
N PHE A 268 21.31 28.47 1.39
CA PHE A 268 20.20 27.57 1.25
C PHE A 268 20.58 26.13 1.59
N ASP A 269 19.65 25.41 2.20
CA ASP A 269 19.83 24.01 2.57
C ASP A 269 19.31 23.08 1.45
N PHE A 270 20.15 22.17 1.00
CA PHE A 270 19.85 21.19 -0.03
C PHE A 270 20.07 19.76 0.47
N PRO A 271 19.27 18.79 0.01
CA PRO A 271 19.45 17.40 0.39
C PRO A 271 20.73 16.82 -0.22
N ASN A 272 21.56 16.23 0.61
CA ASN A 272 22.69 15.40 0.22
C ASN A 272 22.38 13.94 0.61
N VAL A 273 22.49 13.04 -0.35
CA VAL A 273 22.18 11.61 -0.15
C VAL A 273 23.47 10.86 0.13
N ASP A 274 23.52 10.19 1.27
CA ASP A 274 24.52 9.19 1.55
C ASP A 274 24.13 7.88 0.81
N LEU A 275 24.86 7.58 -0.24
CA LEU A 275 24.59 6.43 -1.10
C LEU A 275 24.95 5.09 -0.44
N GLU A 276 25.79 5.09 0.61
CA GLU A 276 26.12 3.87 1.36
C GLU A 276 24.98 3.48 2.31
N GLN A 277 24.23 4.46 2.84
CA GLN A 277 23.07 4.22 3.68
C GLN A 277 21.75 4.15 2.89
N CYS A 278 21.76 4.61 1.64
CA CYS A 278 20.56 4.67 0.82
C CYS A 278 20.18 3.30 0.25
N VAL A 279 19.03 2.77 0.67
CA VAL A 279 18.46 1.51 0.16
C VAL A 279 17.57 1.70 -1.09
N HIS A 280 17.63 2.82 -1.73
CA HIS A 280 16.91 3.15 -2.99
C HIS A 280 15.38 2.92 -2.95
N CYS A 281 14.74 3.04 -1.80
CA CYS A 281 13.29 2.80 -1.63
C CYS A 281 12.38 3.83 -2.34
N GLY A 282 12.93 4.92 -2.87
CA GLY A 282 12.21 5.97 -3.59
C GLY A 282 11.23 6.80 -2.75
N ARG A 283 11.21 6.64 -1.42
CA ARG A 283 10.29 7.36 -0.55
C ARG A 283 10.48 8.88 -0.63
N CYS A 284 11.73 9.34 -0.64
CA CYS A 284 12.08 10.76 -0.77
C CYS A 284 11.57 11.39 -2.07
N THR A 285 11.58 10.64 -3.19
CA THR A 285 11.00 11.07 -4.47
C THR A 285 9.47 11.21 -4.35
N ARG A 286 8.80 10.23 -3.71
CA ARG A 286 7.34 10.22 -3.58
C ARG A 286 6.78 11.32 -2.66
N ILE A 287 7.53 11.75 -1.65
CA ILE A 287 7.07 12.79 -0.71
C ILE A 287 7.53 14.19 -1.12
N CYS A 288 8.37 14.33 -2.15
CA CYS A 288 8.86 15.63 -2.59
C CYS A 288 7.72 16.41 -3.27
N PRO A 289 7.31 17.58 -2.72
CA PRO A 289 6.20 18.35 -3.27
C PRO A 289 6.49 18.91 -4.67
N ILE A 290 7.77 19.06 -5.01
CA ILE A 290 8.20 19.59 -6.31
C ILE A 290 8.12 18.54 -7.43
N LEU A 291 8.24 17.25 -7.07
CA LEU A 291 8.20 16.14 -8.02
C LEU A 291 6.79 15.55 -8.18
N GLN A 292 5.83 15.96 -7.34
CA GLN A 292 4.45 15.56 -7.50
C GLN A 292 3.77 16.42 -8.57
N GLU A 293 3.00 15.81 -9.44
CA GLU A 293 2.10 16.54 -10.35
C GLU A 293 1.05 17.27 -9.52
N GLN A 294 1.10 18.59 -9.53
CA GLN A 294 0.03 19.40 -8.99
C GLN A 294 -1.16 19.32 -9.96
N LYS A 295 -2.16 18.53 -9.60
CA LYS A 295 -3.43 18.57 -10.33
C LYS A 295 -4.03 19.94 -10.09
N PRO A 296 -4.39 20.71 -11.15
CA PRO A 296 -5.10 21.96 -10.98
C PRO A 296 -6.37 21.69 -10.18
N ALA A 297 -6.65 22.56 -9.21
CA ALA A 297 -7.88 22.46 -8.43
C ALA A 297 -9.08 22.42 -9.37
N ALA A 298 -9.97 21.46 -9.18
CA ALA A 298 -11.15 21.26 -10.03
C ALA A 298 -12.13 22.46 -9.98
N HIS A 299 -11.98 23.32 -8.96
CA HIS A 299 -12.75 24.54 -8.77
C HIS A 299 -11.84 25.70 -8.38
N LEU A 300 -12.15 26.90 -8.90
CA LEU A 300 -11.52 28.12 -8.40
C LEU A 300 -11.90 28.30 -6.94
N PRO A 301 -10.91 28.49 -6.03
CA PRO A 301 -11.19 28.69 -4.62
C PRO A 301 -11.98 29.99 -4.43
N ALA A 302 -12.98 29.98 -3.56
CA ALA A 302 -13.64 31.20 -3.13
C ALA A 302 -12.66 32.03 -2.32
N ALA A 303 -12.51 33.30 -2.64
CA ALA A 303 -11.66 34.24 -1.91
C ALA A 303 -12.53 35.10 -1.00
N PHE A 304 -12.08 35.27 0.25
CA PHE A 304 -12.75 36.08 1.25
C PHE A 304 -11.77 37.11 1.82
N ALA A 305 -12.24 38.34 2.00
CA ALA A 305 -11.57 39.31 2.84
C ALA A 305 -12.08 39.14 4.27
N ALA A 306 -11.15 38.86 5.21
CA ALA A 306 -11.49 38.60 6.59
C ALA A 306 -10.54 39.32 7.54
N TRP A 307 -11.08 39.72 8.70
CA TRP A 307 -10.25 40.27 9.79
C TRP A 307 -10.75 39.75 11.13
N ASN A 308 -9.87 39.70 12.11
CA ASN A 308 -10.19 39.34 13.48
C ASN A 308 -11.03 40.48 14.11
N ARG A 309 -12.08 40.10 14.86
CA ARG A 309 -12.93 41.07 15.57
C ARG A 309 -12.25 41.68 16.79
N ASP A 310 -11.28 40.97 17.37
CA ASP A 310 -10.47 41.46 18.48
C ASP A 310 -9.44 42.49 17.96
N ASP A 311 -9.58 43.72 18.39
CA ASP A 311 -8.70 44.83 17.98
C ASP A 311 -7.27 44.66 18.47
N ALA A 312 -7.05 44.03 19.63
CA ALA A 312 -5.72 43.77 20.15
C ALA A 312 -4.99 42.75 19.28
N ILE A 313 -5.67 41.63 18.93
CA ILE A 313 -5.10 40.62 18.03
C ILE A 313 -4.81 41.24 16.66
N ARG A 314 -5.73 42.04 16.14
CA ARG A 314 -5.56 42.68 14.84
C ARG A 314 -4.39 43.65 14.82
N LYS A 315 -4.22 44.43 15.89
CA LYS A 315 -3.09 45.41 16.04
C LYS A 315 -1.73 44.70 16.06
N ASP A 316 -1.67 43.52 16.69
CA ASP A 316 -0.44 42.72 16.78
C ASP A 316 -0.21 41.82 15.59
N SER A 317 -1.04 41.92 14.56
CA SER A 317 -0.96 41.14 13.32
C SER A 317 -0.45 42.00 12.18
N THR A 318 0.29 41.39 11.25
CA THR A 318 0.75 42.07 10.01
C THR A 318 -0.34 42.29 8.98
N SER A 319 -1.51 41.72 9.17
CA SER A 319 -2.70 41.79 8.29
C SER A 319 -3.96 41.72 9.14
N GLY A 320 -5.07 41.18 8.62
CA GLY A 320 -6.35 41.13 9.33
C GLY A 320 -6.44 40.23 10.55
N GLY A 321 -5.38 39.50 10.92
CA GLY A 321 -5.36 38.62 12.11
C GLY A 321 -6.15 37.30 11.94
N ALA A 322 -6.49 36.93 10.72
CA ALA A 322 -7.22 35.70 10.44
C ALA A 322 -6.44 34.42 10.88
N PHE A 323 -5.09 34.47 10.77
CA PHE A 323 -4.23 33.38 11.25
C PHE A 323 -4.55 33.01 12.71
N THR A 324 -4.61 34.01 13.61
CA THR A 324 -4.84 33.79 15.03
C THR A 324 -6.22 33.14 15.28
N ALA A 325 -7.28 33.59 14.60
CA ALA A 325 -8.62 33.03 14.75
C ALA A 325 -8.67 31.55 14.30
N ILE A 326 -8.01 31.20 13.19
CA ILE A 326 -7.93 29.82 12.70
C ILE A 326 -7.10 28.95 13.66
N ALA A 327 -5.95 29.47 14.11
CA ALA A 327 -5.05 28.77 15.02
C ALA A 327 -5.72 28.48 16.37
N GLU A 328 -6.45 29.44 16.94
CA GLU A 328 -7.20 29.26 18.18
C GLU A 328 -8.28 28.18 18.03
N TYR A 329 -9.01 28.19 16.93
CA TYR A 329 -10.01 27.16 16.63
C TYR A 329 -9.40 25.75 16.57
N VAL A 330 -8.22 25.59 15.94
CA VAL A 330 -7.51 24.32 15.88
C VAL A 330 -7.06 23.86 17.27
N LEU A 331 -6.50 24.78 18.08
CA LEU A 331 -6.03 24.48 19.44
C LEU A 331 -7.18 24.16 20.39
N GLU A 332 -8.33 24.82 20.27
CA GLU A 332 -9.55 24.51 21.03
C GLU A 332 -10.07 23.11 20.73
N GLY A 333 -9.90 22.63 19.49
CA GLY A 333 -10.21 21.27 19.09
C GLY A 333 -9.15 20.23 19.51
N GLY A 334 -8.13 20.60 20.31
CA GLY A 334 -7.03 19.71 20.71
C GLY A 334 -5.98 19.47 19.62
N GLY A 335 -5.99 20.26 18.55
CA GLY A 335 -5.02 20.19 17.47
C GLY A 335 -3.69 20.86 17.80
N VAL A 336 -2.77 20.83 16.82
CA VAL A 336 -1.43 21.47 16.90
C VAL A 336 -1.28 22.41 15.72
N VAL A 337 -0.74 23.58 15.96
CA VAL A 337 -0.45 24.59 14.94
C VAL A 337 1.05 24.64 14.69
N TYR A 338 1.48 24.46 13.45
CA TYR A 338 2.87 24.66 13.05
C TYR A 338 3.03 25.98 12.31
N GLY A 339 4.05 26.73 12.64
CA GLY A 339 4.35 27.99 11.96
C GLY A 339 5.82 28.39 12.07
N ALA A 340 6.22 29.35 11.24
CA ALA A 340 7.55 29.90 11.27
C ALA A 340 7.75 30.79 12.50
N ALA A 341 8.79 30.53 13.27
CA ALA A 341 9.20 31.33 14.42
C ALA A 341 10.69 31.64 14.32
N MET A 342 11.08 32.76 14.91
CA MET A 342 12.50 33.20 14.99
C MET A 342 13.01 32.86 16.39
N ASP A 343 14.16 32.20 16.48
CA ASP A 343 14.81 31.94 17.77
C ASP A 343 15.63 33.13 18.26
N ALA A 344 16.20 33.03 19.45
CA ALA A 344 17.01 34.07 20.07
C ALA A 344 18.27 34.41 19.26
N HIS A 345 18.71 33.57 18.37
CA HIS A 345 19.84 33.74 17.46
C HIS A 345 19.45 34.22 16.06
N GLN A 346 18.18 34.63 15.91
CA GLN A 346 17.61 35.08 14.63
C GLN A 346 17.55 33.97 13.55
N HIS A 347 17.57 32.70 13.95
CA HIS A 347 17.35 31.62 13.03
C HIS A 347 15.85 31.34 12.88
N LEU A 348 15.42 31.28 11.65
CA LEU A 348 14.03 30.95 11.30
C LEU A 348 13.84 29.43 11.26
N ARG A 349 12.83 28.96 11.95
CA ARG A 349 12.45 27.53 11.94
C ARG A 349 10.95 27.34 12.11
N HIS A 350 10.42 26.22 11.65
CA HIS A 350 9.05 25.84 11.97
C HIS A 350 9.01 25.18 13.34
N ILE A 351 8.12 25.68 14.19
CA ILE A 351 7.90 25.13 15.53
C ILE A 351 6.43 24.72 15.71
N PRO A 352 6.15 23.68 16.52
CA PRO A 352 4.79 23.37 16.97
C PRO A 352 4.34 24.34 18.05
N CYS A 353 3.07 24.71 18.02
CA CYS A 353 2.39 25.46 19.07
C CYS A 353 1.20 24.66 19.57
N PHE A 354 1.13 24.43 20.89
CA PHE A 354 0.10 23.61 21.54
C PHE A 354 -0.86 24.44 22.38
N ARG A 355 -0.55 25.72 22.63
CA ARG A 355 -1.34 26.58 23.53
C ARG A 355 -1.55 27.95 22.90
N LYS A 356 -2.70 28.57 23.19
CA LYS A 356 -3.05 29.90 22.67
C LYS A 356 -2.05 30.98 23.08
N GLU A 357 -1.55 30.89 24.31
CA GLU A 357 -0.59 31.84 24.88
C GLU A 357 0.72 31.91 24.11
N ASP A 358 1.05 30.84 23.38
CA ASP A 358 2.30 30.72 22.61
C ASP A 358 2.15 31.14 21.14
N LEU A 359 0.92 31.42 20.66
CA LEU A 359 0.65 31.77 19.26
C LEU A 359 1.35 33.04 18.79
N TRP A 360 1.70 33.95 19.70
CA TRP A 360 2.45 35.17 19.36
C TRP A 360 3.75 34.87 18.65
N GLN A 361 4.43 33.77 18.95
CA GLN A 361 5.69 33.36 18.32
C GLN A 361 5.51 33.09 16.81
N LEU A 362 4.32 32.67 16.40
CA LEU A 362 3.99 32.35 15.02
C LEU A 362 3.36 33.50 14.25
N ARG A 363 2.96 34.60 14.96
CA ARG A 363 2.37 35.79 14.33
C ARG A 363 3.41 36.55 13.52
N GLY A 364 2.95 37.27 12.52
CA GLY A 364 3.77 38.07 11.63
C GLY A 364 4.35 37.25 10.47
N ALA A 365 4.39 37.86 9.29
CA ALA A 365 4.98 37.24 8.12
C ALA A 365 6.50 37.16 8.30
N LYS A 366 7.04 35.97 8.10
CA LYS A 366 8.45 35.66 8.13
C LYS A 366 8.82 35.11 6.76
N TYR A 367 9.49 35.93 5.97
CA TYR A 367 9.93 35.55 4.63
C TYR A 367 11.39 35.06 4.74
N VAL A 368 11.67 33.92 4.15
CA VAL A 368 13.00 33.29 4.08
C VAL A 368 13.49 33.39 2.66
#